data_8c8564dda230b98c56e63bb9a8f910d0
#
_entry.id   8c8564dda230b98c56e63bb9a8f910d0
#
_cell.length_a   1.000
_cell.length_b   1.000
_cell.length_c   1.000
_cell.angle_alpha   90.00
_cell.angle_beta   90.00
_cell.angle_gamma   90.00
#
_symmetry.space_group_name_H-M   'P 1'
#
loop_
_entity.id
_entity.type
_entity.pdbx_description
1 polymer ?
#
loop_
_entity_poly.entity_id
_entity_poly.type
_entity_poly.pdbx_seq_one_letter_code
_entity_poly.pdbx_strand_id
1 'polypeptide(L)'
;RDYGRGIPLGKVIDVVSKMNTGGKYDSKAFKKSVGLNGVGTKAVNALSNYFRVESVRDNQQKAAEFSAGNLVLDEAIEESTKRKGTKVSFIADELIFKNYKYRNEYIIKMLKNYCYLNRGLTIYYNGEKYVSEFGLKDLLEETINVEDLEYPIIHLKEGDIEIALTHSKTQYSEEYHSFVNGQNTTQGGTHLGAFREAIVKTIKEFYNKPFEASDIRKSIVSAVSIKVEEPVFESQTKTK
;
A
#
# COMPACT_ATOMS: atom_id res chain seq x y z
N ARG A 1 12.58 7.77 3.99
CA ARG A 1 13.80 7.21 3.41
C ARG A 1 13.62 5.73 3.22
N ASP A 2 13.97 5.21 2.07
CA ASP A 2 14.11 3.78 1.81
C ASP A 2 15.60 3.38 1.68
N TYR A 3 15.85 2.09 1.66
CA TYR A 3 17.16 1.48 1.47
C TYR A 3 17.16 0.55 0.24
N GLY A 4 16.37 0.89 -0.76
CA GLY A 4 16.28 0.21 -2.04
C GLY A 4 17.48 0.48 -2.94
N ARG A 5 17.27 0.34 -4.24
CA ARG A 5 18.34 0.53 -5.24
C ARG A 5 18.75 1.99 -5.46
N GLY A 6 17.97 2.95 -5.00
CA GLY A 6 18.08 4.36 -5.33
C GLY A 6 17.56 4.68 -6.74
N ILE A 7 17.16 5.92 -6.95
CA ILE A 7 16.80 6.45 -8.28
C ILE A 7 18.09 6.57 -9.10
N PRO A 8 18.12 6.20 -10.40
CA PRO A 8 19.26 6.48 -11.26
C PRO A 8 19.64 7.98 -11.20
N LEU A 9 20.91 8.30 -10.92
CA LEU A 9 21.33 9.65 -10.55
C LEU A 9 21.03 10.67 -11.65
N GLY A 10 21.19 10.29 -12.94
CA GLY A 10 20.80 11.15 -14.07
C GLY A 10 19.29 11.33 -14.28
N LYS A 11 18.44 10.68 -13.47
CA LYS A 11 16.98 10.74 -13.57
C LYS A 11 16.31 11.30 -12.32
N VAL A 12 17.06 11.69 -11.30
CA VAL A 12 16.53 12.15 -10.02
C VAL A 12 15.52 13.29 -10.20
N ILE A 13 15.84 14.28 -11.00
CA ILE A 13 14.98 15.43 -11.31
C ILE A 13 13.75 14.98 -12.10
N ASP A 14 13.95 14.25 -13.20
CA ASP A 14 12.85 13.84 -14.09
C ASP A 14 11.80 13.02 -13.35
N VAL A 15 12.25 12.08 -12.50
CA VAL A 15 11.35 11.16 -11.76
C VAL A 15 10.41 11.90 -10.81
N VAL A 16 10.79 13.06 -10.28
CA VAL A 16 9.98 13.82 -9.32
C VAL A 16 9.30 15.05 -9.90
N SER A 17 9.60 15.43 -11.15
CA SER A 17 9.07 16.66 -11.79
C SER A 17 8.34 16.42 -13.10
N LYS A 18 8.73 15.42 -13.91
CA LYS A 18 8.15 15.20 -15.24
C LYS A 18 7.17 14.04 -15.26
N MET A 19 6.03 14.22 -15.93
CA MET A 19 5.03 13.15 -16.13
C MET A 19 5.65 11.99 -16.93
N ASN A 20 5.11 10.78 -16.69
CA ASN A 20 5.48 9.57 -17.45
C ASN A 20 6.97 9.18 -17.41
N THR A 21 7.68 9.51 -16.33
CA THR A 21 9.13 9.23 -16.15
C THR A 21 9.39 8.12 -15.11
N GLY A 22 8.38 7.41 -14.68
CA GLY A 22 8.53 6.33 -13.69
C GLY A 22 9.21 5.09 -14.29
N GLY A 23 10.13 4.45 -13.56
CA GLY A 23 10.77 3.19 -13.95
C GLY A 23 9.81 2.00 -14.09
N LYS A 24 8.53 2.20 -13.83
CA LYS A 24 7.47 1.20 -13.95
C LYS A 24 6.91 1.06 -15.37
N TYR A 25 7.23 2.01 -16.27
CA TYR A 25 6.73 2.01 -17.64
C TYR A 25 7.33 0.90 -18.52
N ASP A 26 8.62 0.57 -18.32
CA ASP A 26 9.36 -0.33 -19.22
C ASP A 26 9.88 -1.60 -18.54
N SER A 27 9.57 -1.82 -17.27
CA SER A 27 10.21 -2.91 -16.51
C SER A 27 9.23 -4.06 -16.25
N LYS A 28 9.55 -5.23 -16.80
CA LYS A 28 8.88 -6.51 -16.46
C LYS A 28 8.84 -6.78 -14.95
N ALA A 29 9.71 -6.12 -14.16
CA ALA A 29 9.79 -6.28 -12.71
C ALA A 29 8.64 -5.58 -11.93
N PHE A 30 7.86 -4.71 -12.57
CA PHE A 30 6.80 -3.93 -11.93
C PHE A 30 5.38 -4.20 -12.48
N LYS A 31 5.19 -5.30 -13.17
CA LYS A 31 3.93 -5.67 -13.80
C LYS A 31 2.72 -5.65 -12.86
N LYS A 32 2.91 -5.98 -11.58
CA LYS A 32 1.86 -6.04 -10.55
C LYS A 32 1.99 -4.90 -9.54
N SER A 33 2.31 -3.70 -10.01
CA SER A 33 2.43 -2.52 -9.14
C SER A 33 1.30 -1.53 -9.39
N VAL A 34 0.99 -0.71 -8.37
CA VAL A 34 0.13 0.48 -8.54
C VAL A 34 0.96 1.71 -8.89
N GLY A 35 0.33 2.69 -9.50
CA GLY A 35 0.99 3.95 -9.87
C GLY A 35 1.63 3.91 -11.25
N LEU A 36 0.94 3.32 -12.20
CA LEU A 36 1.34 3.26 -13.61
C LEU A 36 1.67 4.63 -14.19
N ASN A 37 0.95 5.67 -13.78
CA ASN A 37 1.12 7.03 -14.31
C ASN A 37 2.27 7.83 -13.67
N GLY A 38 2.89 7.31 -12.59
CA GLY A 38 4.00 7.99 -11.91
C GLY A 38 3.68 9.42 -11.43
N VAL A 39 2.42 9.70 -11.07
CA VAL A 39 1.95 11.06 -10.75
C VAL A 39 2.16 11.45 -9.29
N GLY A 40 2.08 10.49 -8.35
CA GLY A 40 2.00 10.78 -6.91
C GLY A 40 3.14 11.65 -6.39
N THR A 41 4.39 11.27 -6.64
CA THR A 41 5.57 12.03 -6.17
C THR A 41 5.62 13.42 -6.79
N LYS A 42 5.19 13.57 -8.05
CA LYS A 42 5.14 14.85 -8.75
C LYS A 42 4.07 15.78 -8.19
N ALA A 43 2.93 15.21 -7.81
CA ALA A 43 1.89 15.97 -7.12
C ALA A 43 2.37 16.46 -5.75
N VAL A 44 3.06 15.61 -4.97
CA VAL A 44 3.68 16.05 -3.71
C VAL A 44 4.68 17.17 -3.94
N ASN A 45 5.54 17.06 -4.95
CA ASN A 45 6.49 18.12 -5.32
C ASN A 45 5.77 19.44 -5.68
N ALA A 46 4.79 19.38 -6.58
CA ALA A 46 4.05 20.56 -7.04
C ALA A 46 3.23 21.24 -5.92
N LEU A 47 2.79 20.48 -4.91
CA LEU A 47 1.97 20.95 -3.80
C LEU A 47 2.80 21.26 -2.53
N SER A 48 4.11 21.37 -2.67
CA SER A 48 5.04 21.66 -1.56
C SER A 48 5.77 22.95 -1.76
N ASN A 49 5.87 23.79 -0.72
CA ASN A 49 6.73 24.98 -0.73
C ASN A 49 8.23 24.61 -0.63
N TYR A 50 8.52 23.43 -0.06
CA TYR A 50 9.84 22.80 -0.03
C TYR A 50 9.72 21.32 -0.34
N PHE A 51 10.50 20.86 -1.31
CA PHE A 51 10.62 19.45 -1.64
C PHE A 51 12.08 19.15 -1.97
N ARG A 52 12.64 18.11 -1.32
CA ARG A 52 14.00 17.64 -1.57
C ARG A 52 14.01 16.15 -1.81
N VAL A 53 14.69 15.73 -2.85
CA VAL A 53 14.97 14.32 -3.14
C VAL A 53 16.47 14.07 -3.11
N GLU A 54 16.88 13.03 -2.40
CA GLU A 54 18.27 12.54 -2.35
C GLU A 54 18.28 11.08 -2.81
N SER A 55 19.16 10.74 -3.72
CA SER A 55 19.39 9.36 -4.14
C SER A 55 20.85 8.99 -3.95
N VAL A 56 21.05 7.81 -3.34
CA VAL A 56 22.38 7.21 -3.17
C VAL A 56 22.40 5.88 -3.89
N ARG A 57 23.31 5.74 -4.86
CA ARG A 57 23.43 4.56 -5.70
C ARG A 57 24.87 4.43 -6.22
N ASP A 58 25.39 3.20 -6.25
CA ASP A 58 26.69 2.88 -6.82
C ASP A 58 27.83 3.74 -6.23
N ASN A 59 27.80 3.95 -4.89
CA ASN A 59 28.73 4.78 -4.10
C ASN A 59 28.77 6.27 -4.53
N GLN A 60 27.72 6.73 -5.17
CA GLN A 60 27.52 8.12 -5.53
C GLN A 60 26.18 8.63 -5.01
N GLN A 61 26.05 9.94 -4.87
CA GLN A 61 24.81 10.61 -4.48
C GLN A 61 24.50 11.77 -5.40
N LYS A 62 23.21 12.05 -5.50
CA LYS A 62 22.67 13.27 -6.10
C LYS A 62 21.47 13.73 -5.31
N ALA A 63 21.33 15.05 -5.13
CA ALA A 63 20.13 15.65 -4.59
C ALA A 63 19.63 16.80 -5.48
N ALA A 64 18.34 17.09 -5.34
CA ALA A 64 17.70 18.21 -5.97
C ALA A 64 16.63 18.79 -5.06
N GLU A 65 16.44 20.11 -5.10
CA GLU A 65 15.41 20.81 -4.34
C GLU A 65 14.44 21.54 -5.28
N PHE A 66 13.20 21.61 -4.82
CA PHE A 66 12.10 22.21 -5.56
C PHE A 66 11.24 23.06 -4.63
N SER A 67 10.56 24.05 -5.21
CA SER A 67 9.50 24.81 -4.57
C SER A 67 8.32 24.91 -5.55
N ALA A 68 7.15 24.51 -5.13
CA ALA A 68 5.92 24.45 -5.95
C ALA A 68 6.17 23.79 -7.33
N GLY A 69 6.94 22.67 -7.34
CA GLY A 69 7.29 21.93 -8.55
C GLY A 69 8.44 22.52 -9.38
N ASN A 70 8.90 23.74 -9.08
CA ASN A 70 10.00 24.39 -9.79
C ASN A 70 11.34 23.99 -9.20
N LEU A 71 12.30 23.63 -10.04
CA LEU A 71 13.66 23.29 -9.62
C LEU A 71 14.36 24.53 -9.05
N VAL A 72 14.83 24.43 -7.80
CA VAL A 72 15.55 25.50 -7.08
C VAL A 72 17.04 25.18 -6.99
N LEU A 73 17.38 23.92 -6.76
CA LEU A 73 18.77 23.48 -6.62
C LEU A 73 18.97 22.14 -7.32
N ASP A 74 20.00 22.05 -8.14
CA ASP A 74 20.48 20.81 -8.76
C ASP A 74 21.93 20.57 -8.29
N GLU A 75 22.10 19.67 -7.30
CA GLU A 75 23.43 19.32 -6.82
C GLU A 75 24.15 18.43 -7.85
N ALA A 76 25.46 18.59 -7.96
CA ALA A 76 26.29 17.73 -8.78
C ALA A 76 26.26 16.27 -8.25
N ILE A 77 26.63 15.32 -9.10
CA ILE A 77 26.86 13.94 -8.65
C ILE A 77 28.21 13.91 -7.94
N GLU A 78 28.19 13.39 -6.71
CA GLU A 78 29.38 13.30 -5.84
C GLU A 78 29.55 11.88 -5.32
N GLU A 79 30.76 11.52 -4.92
CA GLU A 79 31.04 10.27 -4.19
C GLU A 79 30.33 10.25 -2.84
N SER A 80 29.86 9.09 -2.42
CA SER A 80 29.13 8.94 -1.17
C SER A 80 29.38 7.59 -0.51
N THR A 81 29.66 7.65 0.78
CA THR A 81 29.73 6.48 1.68
C THR A 81 28.41 6.15 2.35
N LYS A 82 27.36 6.94 2.08
CA LYS A 82 26.02 6.71 2.65
C LYS A 82 25.41 5.41 2.13
N ARG A 83 24.61 4.77 2.95
CA ARG A 83 23.85 3.60 2.53
C ARG A 83 22.91 3.95 1.37
N LYS A 84 22.92 3.10 0.33
CA LYS A 84 22.08 3.24 -0.87
C LYS A 84 20.60 3.38 -0.52
N GLY A 85 19.83 3.99 -1.41
CA GLY A 85 18.39 4.21 -1.28
C GLY A 85 17.97 5.62 -1.68
N THR A 86 16.71 5.95 -1.39
CA THR A 86 16.15 7.28 -1.67
C THR A 86 15.63 7.92 -0.40
N LYS A 87 15.84 9.22 -0.26
CA LYS A 87 15.22 10.03 0.79
C LYS A 87 14.43 11.15 0.13
N VAL A 88 13.18 11.31 0.56
CA VAL A 88 12.33 12.44 0.18
C VAL A 88 11.97 13.21 1.44
N SER A 89 12.09 14.53 1.37
CA SER A 89 11.67 15.46 2.42
C SER A 89 10.78 16.51 1.79
N PHE A 90 9.69 16.89 2.43
CA PHE A 90 8.82 17.93 1.91
C PHE A 90 8.05 18.65 3.01
N ILE A 91 7.64 19.88 2.70
CA ILE A 91 6.73 20.69 3.51
C ILE A 91 5.59 21.10 2.57
N ALA A 92 4.37 20.71 2.91
CA ALA A 92 3.20 21.07 2.13
C ALA A 92 3.00 22.59 2.08
N ASP A 93 2.51 23.12 0.94
CA ASP A 93 2.30 24.54 0.78
C ASP A 93 1.12 25.03 1.62
N GLU A 94 1.36 25.91 2.58
CA GLU A 94 0.34 26.47 3.47
C GLU A 94 -0.68 27.37 2.76
N LEU A 95 -0.34 27.89 1.59
CA LEU A 95 -1.28 28.64 0.77
C LEU A 95 -2.36 27.75 0.17
N ILE A 96 -2.00 26.47 -0.09
CA ILE A 96 -2.90 25.45 -0.64
C ILE A 96 -3.59 24.70 0.51
N PHE A 97 -2.81 24.23 1.49
CA PHE A 97 -3.27 23.41 2.60
C PHE A 97 -3.36 24.24 3.89
N LYS A 98 -4.35 25.11 3.96
CA LYS A 98 -4.54 25.97 5.13
C LYS A 98 -4.76 25.16 6.41
N ASN A 99 -3.99 25.48 7.45
CA ASN A 99 -4.13 24.86 8.80
C ASN A 99 -4.03 23.32 8.79
N TYR A 100 -3.28 22.73 7.86
CA TYR A 100 -3.14 21.27 7.81
C TYR A 100 -2.40 20.73 9.04
N LYS A 101 -2.78 19.52 9.44
CA LYS A 101 -2.08 18.75 10.48
C LYS A 101 -2.04 17.29 10.05
N TYR A 102 -0.87 16.69 10.14
CA TYR A 102 -0.73 15.25 9.96
C TYR A 102 -1.36 14.53 11.16
N ARG A 103 -2.26 13.60 10.88
CA ARG A 103 -2.91 12.77 11.90
C ARG A 103 -2.23 11.42 11.93
N ASN A 104 -1.53 11.13 13.03
CA ASN A 104 -0.74 9.92 13.20
C ASN A 104 -1.56 8.65 12.99
N GLU A 105 -2.82 8.62 13.41
CA GLU A 105 -3.72 7.48 13.27
C GLU A 105 -3.87 7.02 11.81
N TYR A 106 -4.02 7.96 10.86
CA TYR A 106 -4.12 7.61 9.44
C TYR A 106 -2.79 7.14 8.86
N ILE A 107 -1.69 7.78 9.28
CA ILE A 107 -0.35 7.40 8.85
C ILE A 107 -0.03 5.99 9.34
N ILE A 108 -0.21 5.72 10.63
CA ILE A 108 0.07 4.41 11.24
C ILE A 108 -0.78 3.32 10.59
N LYS A 109 -2.09 3.55 10.40
CA LYS A 109 -2.97 2.60 9.71
C LYS A 109 -2.47 2.26 8.30
N MET A 110 -2.04 3.27 7.55
CA MET A 110 -1.48 3.06 6.20
C MET A 110 -0.17 2.27 6.25
N LEU A 111 0.76 2.60 7.17
CA LEU A 111 2.03 1.90 7.32
C LEU A 111 1.84 0.44 7.74
N LYS A 112 0.93 0.16 8.66
CA LYS A 112 0.55 -1.19 9.06
C LYS A 112 0.02 -2.00 7.87
N ASN A 113 -0.88 -1.43 7.05
CA ASN A 113 -1.36 -2.08 5.84
C ASN A 113 -0.21 -2.46 4.90
N TYR A 114 0.78 -1.59 4.71
CA TYR A 114 1.97 -1.93 3.91
C TYR A 114 2.77 -3.09 4.52
N CYS A 115 2.89 -3.16 5.84
CA CYS A 115 3.56 -4.27 6.51
C CYS A 115 2.79 -5.59 6.33
N TYR A 116 1.45 -5.59 6.51
CA TYR A 116 0.63 -6.79 6.31
C TYR A 116 0.69 -7.33 4.88
N LEU A 117 0.70 -6.43 3.90
CA LEU A 117 0.72 -6.80 2.48
C LEU A 117 2.13 -7.20 1.97
N ASN A 118 3.17 -6.89 2.74
CA ASN A 118 4.56 -7.17 2.38
C ASN A 118 5.31 -7.75 3.58
N ARG A 119 5.17 -9.04 3.82
CA ARG A 119 5.85 -9.73 4.93
C ARG A 119 7.36 -9.44 4.92
N GLY A 120 7.92 -9.17 6.09
CA GLY A 120 9.31 -8.82 6.27
C GLY A 120 9.68 -7.37 5.92
N LEU A 121 8.74 -6.59 5.37
CA LEU A 121 8.92 -5.15 5.25
C LEU A 121 8.93 -4.53 6.64
N THR A 122 10.01 -3.83 6.95
CA THR A 122 10.13 -3.06 8.19
C THR A 122 10.03 -1.57 7.88
N ILE A 123 9.12 -0.89 8.55
CA ILE A 123 8.92 0.56 8.44
C ILE A 123 9.18 1.18 9.81
N TYR A 124 9.90 2.29 9.83
CA TYR A 124 10.08 3.10 11.03
C TYR A 124 9.32 4.42 10.87
N TYR A 125 8.54 4.77 11.87
CA TYR A 125 7.82 6.03 11.93
C TYR A 125 7.97 6.64 13.33
N ASN A 126 8.52 7.85 13.41
CA ASN A 126 8.80 8.54 14.68
C ASN A 126 9.60 7.69 15.69
N GLY A 127 10.53 6.86 15.21
CA GLY A 127 11.35 5.97 16.04
C GLY A 127 10.70 4.61 16.34
N GLU A 128 9.40 4.43 16.14
CA GLU A 128 8.71 3.16 16.31
C GLU A 128 8.86 2.25 15.09
N LYS A 129 8.98 0.96 15.35
CA LYS A 129 9.15 -0.08 14.32
C LYS A 129 7.83 -0.78 14.04
N TYR A 130 7.46 -0.87 12.76
CA TYR A 130 6.31 -1.60 12.26
C TYR A 130 6.78 -2.73 11.34
N VAL A 131 6.29 -3.94 11.57
CA VAL A 131 6.58 -5.14 10.77
C VAL A 131 5.44 -6.14 10.97
N SER A 132 5.18 -6.98 9.98
CA SER A 132 4.23 -8.10 10.07
C SER A 132 4.94 -9.40 9.68
N GLU A 133 4.71 -10.45 10.45
CA GLU A 133 5.23 -11.80 10.22
C GLU A 133 4.25 -12.67 9.44
N PHE A 134 2.96 -12.54 9.74
CA PHE A 134 1.91 -13.41 9.18
C PHE A 134 0.97 -12.70 8.20
N GLY A 135 1.26 -11.45 7.84
CA GLY A 135 0.53 -10.74 6.78
C GLY A 135 -0.93 -10.46 7.11
N LEU A 136 -1.87 -10.90 6.27
CA LEU A 136 -3.30 -10.65 6.49
C LEU A 136 -3.86 -11.31 7.76
N LYS A 137 -3.19 -12.35 8.28
CA LYS A 137 -3.56 -12.91 9.58
C LYS A 137 -3.34 -11.91 10.69
N ASP A 138 -2.19 -11.22 10.72
CA ASP A 138 -1.88 -10.18 11.70
C ASP A 138 -2.88 -9.01 11.61
N LEU A 139 -3.33 -8.67 10.39
CA LEU A 139 -4.37 -7.66 10.19
C LEU A 139 -5.67 -8.05 10.91
N LEU A 140 -6.11 -9.30 10.78
CA LEU A 140 -7.34 -9.75 11.44
C LEU A 140 -7.17 -9.88 12.95
N GLU A 141 -6.00 -10.30 13.44
CA GLU A 141 -5.69 -10.36 14.87
C GLU A 141 -5.71 -8.99 15.54
N GLU A 142 -5.45 -7.91 14.78
CA GLU A 142 -5.64 -6.53 15.27
C GLU A 142 -7.08 -6.02 15.13
N THR A 143 -7.88 -6.64 14.26
CA THR A 143 -9.26 -6.22 13.98
C THR A 143 -10.26 -6.83 14.95
N ILE A 144 -10.05 -8.09 15.34
CA ILE A 144 -10.97 -8.85 16.20
C ILE A 144 -10.21 -9.46 17.38
N ASN A 145 -10.82 -9.38 18.58
CA ASN A 145 -10.24 -9.99 19.78
C ASN A 145 -10.30 -11.53 19.69
N VAL A 146 -9.30 -12.18 20.25
CA VAL A 146 -9.20 -13.67 20.23
C VAL A 146 -10.42 -14.35 20.84
N GLU A 147 -11.00 -13.78 21.89
CA GLU A 147 -12.20 -14.30 22.58
C GLU A 147 -13.46 -14.20 21.72
N ASP A 148 -13.50 -13.28 20.77
CA ASP A 148 -14.62 -13.06 19.85
C ASP A 148 -14.55 -13.96 18.61
N LEU A 149 -13.48 -14.75 18.43
CA LEU A 149 -13.34 -15.67 17.30
C LEU A 149 -14.27 -16.87 17.48
N GLU A 150 -15.10 -17.17 16.47
CA GLU A 150 -15.88 -18.41 16.42
C GLU A 150 -14.96 -19.64 16.23
N TYR A 151 -13.88 -19.46 15.48
CA TYR A 151 -12.81 -20.43 15.22
C TYR A 151 -11.50 -19.69 14.89
N PRO A 152 -10.33 -20.37 14.99
CA PRO A 152 -9.05 -19.75 14.65
C PRO A 152 -9.05 -19.18 13.24
N ILE A 153 -8.36 -18.03 13.04
CA ILE A 153 -8.26 -17.39 11.73
C ILE A 153 -7.67 -18.37 10.71
N ILE A 154 -8.44 -18.65 9.68
CA ILE A 154 -8.01 -19.42 8.50
C ILE A 154 -7.19 -18.47 7.64
N HIS A 155 -5.96 -18.86 7.30
CA HIS A 155 -5.06 -18.09 6.47
C HIS A 155 -4.58 -18.91 5.29
N LEU A 156 -4.88 -18.45 4.09
CA LEU A 156 -4.58 -19.12 2.82
C LEU A 156 -3.77 -18.18 1.93
N LYS A 157 -2.73 -18.74 1.29
CA LYS A 157 -1.94 -18.00 0.31
C LYS A 157 -1.52 -18.91 -0.81
N GLU A 158 -1.91 -18.53 -2.02
CA GLU A 158 -1.51 -19.23 -3.24
C GLU A 158 -1.25 -18.22 -4.35
N GLY A 159 -0.03 -18.23 -4.90
CA GLY A 159 0.40 -17.32 -5.95
C GLY A 159 0.20 -15.86 -5.57
N ASP A 160 -0.69 -15.20 -6.29
CA ASP A 160 -1.01 -13.77 -6.15
C ASP A 160 -2.22 -13.49 -5.26
N ILE A 161 -2.81 -14.51 -4.67
CA ILE A 161 -3.98 -14.41 -3.80
C ILE A 161 -3.58 -14.74 -2.37
N GLU A 162 -3.96 -13.88 -1.44
CA GLU A 162 -3.82 -14.11 -0.01
C GLU A 162 -5.16 -13.78 0.67
N ILE A 163 -5.63 -14.67 1.53
CA ILE A 163 -6.93 -14.57 2.22
C ILE A 163 -6.70 -14.89 3.68
N ALA A 164 -7.28 -14.10 4.57
CA ALA A 164 -7.48 -14.45 5.97
C ALA A 164 -8.97 -14.28 6.31
N LEU A 165 -9.55 -15.20 7.05
CA LEU A 165 -10.96 -15.13 7.44
C LEU A 165 -11.26 -15.85 8.75
N THR A 166 -12.28 -15.36 9.42
CA THR A 166 -12.94 -16.01 10.56
C THR A 166 -14.40 -15.53 10.62
N HIS A 167 -15.17 -16.05 11.58
CA HIS A 167 -16.45 -15.46 11.97
C HIS A 167 -16.36 -14.93 13.41
N SER A 168 -17.11 -13.89 13.68
CA SER A 168 -17.19 -13.26 15.00
C SER A 168 -18.39 -13.82 15.79
N LYS A 169 -18.21 -14.05 17.08
CA LYS A 169 -19.29 -14.41 18.01
C LYS A 169 -20.16 -13.22 18.39
N THR A 170 -19.59 -12.02 18.36
CA THR A 170 -20.20 -10.82 18.92
C THR A 170 -20.69 -9.82 17.86
N GLN A 171 -20.17 -9.91 16.64
CA GLN A 171 -20.51 -9.04 15.52
C GLN A 171 -21.47 -9.77 14.57
N TYR A 172 -22.52 -9.08 14.13
CA TYR A 172 -23.51 -9.67 13.21
C TYR A 172 -23.36 -9.20 11.75
N SER A 173 -22.58 -8.16 11.51
CA SER A 173 -22.32 -7.62 10.18
C SER A 173 -21.14 -8.30 9.51
N GLU A 174 -21.14 -8.29 8.17
CA GLU A 174 -20.00 -8.69 7.36
C GLU A 174 -18.91 -7.59 7.44
N GLU A 175 -17.66 -7.94 7.70
CA GLU A 175 -16.52 -7.03 7.66
C GLU A 175 -15.45 -7.52 6.69
N TYR A 176 -15.03 -6.64 5.77
CA TYR A 176 -14.08 -6.97 4.71
C TYR A 176 -12.97 -5.94 4.60
N HIS A 177 -11.74 -6.42 4.63
CA HIS A 177 -10.55 -5.65 4.26
C HIS A 177 -10.07 -6.14 2.90
N SER A 178 -10.12 -5.31 1.87
CA SER A 178 -9.80 -5.74 0.51
C SER A 178 -8.67 -4.91 -0.10
N PHE A 179 -7.79 -5.60 -0.84
CA PHE A 179 -6.58 -5.00 -1.39
C PHE A 179 -6.31 -5.50 -2.81
N VAL A 180 -5.90 -4.58 -3.68
CA VAL A 180 -5.42 -4.87 -5.04
C VAL A 180 -4.07 -4.23 -5.22
N ASN A 181 -3.03 -5.03 -5.54
CA ASN A 181 -1.65 -4.56 -5.72
C ASN A 181 -1.14 -3.67 -4.56
N GLY A 182 -1.55 -3.95 -3.32
CA GLY A 182 -1.17 -3.18 -2.15
C GLY A 182 -1.99 -1.93 -1.87
N GLN A 183 -3.04 -1.65 -2.67
CA GLN A 183 -3.98 -0.57 -2.41
C GLN A 183 -5.21 -1.08 -1.65
N ASN A 184 -5.58 -0.37 -0.59
CA ASN A 184 -6.80 -0.65 0.16
C ASN A 184 -8.02 -0.19 -0.64
N THR A 185 -8.83 -1.14 -1.11
CA THR A 185 -10.06 -0.89 -1.86
C THR A 185 -11.25 -0.81 -0.90
N THR A 186 -11.37 0.31 -0.19
CA THR A 186 -12.38 0.51 0.88
C THR A 186 -13.82 0.39 0.40
N GLN A 187 -14.08 0.54 -0.89
CA GLN A 187 -15.39 0.36 -1.54
C GLN A 187 -15.52 -1.00 -2.23
N GLY A 188 -14.56 -1.91 -1.98
CA GLY A 188 -14.56 -3.24 -2.58
C GLY A 188 -14.10 -3.26 -4.03
N GLY A 189 -14.75 -4.08 -4.83
CA GLY A 189 -14.45 -4.32 -6.24
C GLY A 189 -14.81 -5.73 -6.66
N THR A 190 -14.53 -6.08 -7.92
CA THR A 190 -14.85 -7.41 -8.48
C THR A 190 -14.16 -8.56 -7.72
N HIS A 191 -12.93 -8.35 -7.25
CA HIS A 191 -12.19 -9.32 -6.46
C HIS A 191 -12.87 -9.66 -5.13
N LEU A 192 -13.46 -8.66 -4.45
CA LEU A 192 -14.21 -8.88 -3.22
C LEU A 192 -15.55 -9.60 -3.51
N GLY A 193 -16.24 -9.21 -4.59
CA GLY A 193 -17.44 -9.90 -5.07
C GLY A 193 -17.17 -11.38 -5.33
N ALA A 194 -16.12 -11.68 -6.09
CA ALA A 194 -15.69 -13.04 -6.39
C ALA A 194 -15.33 -13.85 -5.13
N PHE A 195 -14.65 -13.24 -4.17
CA PHE A 195 -14.35 -13.88 -2.88
C PHE A 195 -15.62 -14.25 -2.11
N ARG A 196 -16.58 -13.31 -2.00
CA ARG A 196 -17.87 -13.55 -1.32
C ARG A 196 -18.67 -14.67 -1.97
N GLU A 197 -18.66 -14.76 -3.29
CA GLU A 197 -19.30 -15.86 -4.04
C GLU A 197 -18.57 -17.18 -3.85
N ALA A 198 -17.23 -17.17 -3.89
CA ALA A 198 -16.42 -18.36 -3.75
C ALA A 198 -16.62 -19.06 -2.40
N ILE A 199 -16.68 -18.30 -1.29
CA ILE A 199 -16.95 -18.86 0.04
C ILE A 199 -18.30 -19.56 0.06
N VAL A 200 -19.34 -18.89 -0.43
CA VAL A 200 -20.71 -19.47 -0.45
C VAL A 200 -20.75 -20.74 -1.28
N LYS A 201 -20.17 -20.69 -2.48
CA LYS A 201 -20.11 -21.83 -3.38
C LYS A 201 -19.38 -23.02 -2.73
N THR A 202 -18.19 -22.79 -2.20
CA THR A 202 -17.35 -23.81 -1.58
C THR A 202 -18.07 -24.50 -0.40
N ILE A 203 -18.73 -23.74 0.47
CA ILE A 203 -19.45 -24.31 1.62
C ILE A 203 -20.67 -25.11 1.16
N LYS A 204 -21.46 -24.59 0.20
CA LYS A 204 -22.61 -25.34 -0.35
C LYS A 204 -22.18 -26.65 -1.02
N GLU A 205 -21.12 -26.64 -1.79
CA GLU A 205 -20.60 -27.82 -2.48
C GLU A 205 -20.02 -28.84 -1.48
N PHE A 206 -19.23 -28.39 -0.52
CA PHE A 206 -18.62 -29.27 0.47
C PHE A 206 -19.65 -30.03 1.33
N TYR A 207 -20.68 -29.34 1.80
CA TYR A 207 -21.73 -29.94 2.61
C TYR A 207 -22.87 -30.53 1.79
N ASN A 208 -22.89 -30.30 0.50
CA ASN A 208 -24.00 -30.66 -0.40
C ASN A 208 -25.38 -30.21 0.15
N LYS A 209 -25.45 -28.96 0.61
CA LYS A 209 -26.65 -28.36 1.23
C LYS A 209 -26.95 -26.98 0.66
N PRO A 210 -28.23 -26.62 0.48
CA PRO A 210 -28.66 -25.33 -0.06
C PRO A 210 -28.73 -24.25 1.03
N PHE A 211 -27.60 -24.01 1.74
CA PHE A 211 -27.53 -22.93 2.73
C PHE A 211 -27.82 -21.56 2.08
N GLU A 212 -28.46 -20.66 2.84
CA GLU A 212 -28.60 -19.29 2.37
C GLU A 212 -27.24 -18.55 2.39
N ALA A 213 -26.98 -17.77 1.34
CA ALA A 213 -25.73 -17.05 1.19
C ALA A 213 -25.50 -16.02 2.33
N SER A 214 -26.58 -15.40 2.82
CA SER A 214 -26.57 -14.48 3.95
C SER A 214 -26.12 -15.17 5.24
N ASP A 215 -26.54 -16.41 5.47
CA ASP A 215 -26.22 -17.15 6.68
C ASP A 215 -24.74 -17.54 6.72
N ILE A 216 -24.20 -17.94 5.56
CA ILE A 216 -22.78 -18.27 5.43
C ILE A 216 -21.90 -17.04 5.68
N ARG A 217 -22.32 -15.85 5.25
CA ARG A 217 -21.54 -14.63 5.40
C ARG A 217 -21.84 -13.85 6.67
N LYS A 218 -22.87 -14.20 7.40
CA LYS A 218 -23.22 -13.55 8.66
C LYS A 218 -22.04 -13.57 9.62
N SER A 219 -21.67 -12.41 10.18
CA SER A 219 -20.56 -12.24 11.11
C SER A 219 -19.15 -12.56 10.58
N ILE A 220 -18.98 -12.70 9.25
CA ILE A 220 -17.64 -12.91 8.68
C ILE A 220 -16.76 -11.70 8.88
N VAL A 221 -15.52 -11.92 9.28
CA VAL A 221 -14.43 -10.94 9.31
C VAL A 221 -13.32 -11.48 8.44
N SER A 222 -12.98 -10.75 7.37
CA SER A 222 -12.00 -11.27 6.42
C SER A 222 -11.15 -10.19 5.77
N ALA A 223 -9.98 -10.61 5.33
CA ALA A 223 -9.05 -9.81 4.53
C ALA A 223 -8.70 -10.56 3.24
N VAL A 224 -8.73 -9.84 2.12
CA VAL A 224 -8.42 -10.39 0.78
C VAL A 224 -7.41 -9.48 0.10
N SER A 225 -6.31 -10.04 -0.38
CA SER A 225 -5.32 -9.34 -1.18
C SER A 225 -5.07 -10.10 -2.47
N ILE A 226 -5.13 -9.38 -3.59
CA ILE A 226 -4.77 -9.92 -4.89
C ILE A 226 -3.70 -9.06 -5.56
N LYS A 227 -2.88 -9.70 -6.40
CA LYS A 227 -1.92 -9.03 -7.28
C LYS A 227 -2.27 -9.36 -8.73
N VAL A 228 -2.60 -8.35 -9.51
CA VAL A 228 -2.99 -8.47 -10.92
C VAL A 228 -2.12 -7.59 -11.80
N GLU A 229 -1.93 -7.99 -13.03
CA GLU A 229 -1.36 -7.15 -14.06
C GLU A 229 -2.45 -6.16 -14.52
N GLU A 230 -2.07 -4.92 -14.79
CA GLU A 230 -2.95 -3.85 -15.31
C GLU A 230 -4.27 -3.65 -14.53
N PRO A 231 -4.22 -3.39 -13.21
CA PRO A 231 -5.43 -3.18 -12.44
C PRO A 231 -6.17 -1.92 -12.92
N VAL A 232 -7.49 -2.04 -13.08
CA VAL A 232 -8.36 -0.90 -13.40
C VAL A 232 -9.05 -0.44 -12.13
N PHE A 233 -8.93 0.83 -11.81
CA PHE A 233 -9.59 1.48 -10.68
C PHE A 233 -10.60 2.53 -11.18
N GLU A 234 -11.73 2.69 -10.49
CA GLU A 234 -12.75 3.68 -10.87
C GLU A 234 -12.25 5.13 -10.76
N SER A 235 -11.26 5.40 -9.90
CA SER A 235 -10.73 6.73 -9.68
C SER A 235 -9.25 6.72 -9.29
N GLN A 236 -8.61 7.90 -9.31
CA GLN A 236 -7.23 8.07 -8.88
C GLN A 236 -7.02 7.76 -7.38
N THR A 237 -8.06 7.83 -6.56
CA THR A 237 -8.01 7.44 -5.14
C THR A 237 -7.91 5.92 -4.94
N LYS A 238 -8.22 5.12 -5.97
CA LYS A 238 -8.09 3.65 -5.99
C LYS A 238 -8.86 2.95 -4.88
N THR A 239 -10.00 3.50 -4.50
CA THR A 239 -10.85 2.93 -3.45
C THR A 239 -11.74 1.79 -3.95
N LYS A 240 -11.86 1.64 -5.30
CA LYS A 240 -12.59 0.57 -5.96
C LYS A 240 -11.98 0.23 -7.32
#